data_32da3fa1848066c3b6f38ea9883db343
#
_entry.id   32da3fa1848066c3b6f38ea9883db343
#
_cell.length_a   1.000
_cell.length_b   1.000
_cell.length_c   1.000
_cell.angle_alpha   90.00
_cell.angle_beta   90.00
_cell.angle_gamma   90.00
#
_symmetry.space_group_name_H-M   'P 1'
#
loop_
_entity.id
_entity.type
_entity.pdbx_description
1 polymer ?
#
loop_
_entity_poly.entity_id
_entity_poly.type
_entity_poly.pdbx_seq_one_letter_code
_entity_poly.pdbx_strand_id
1 'polypeptide(L)'
;MTGKERREQLLDVGRALFAERGFEGTSVEEIAHKAGVSKPVVYEHFGGKEGLYAVVVDREMRCLLDMVTGALTGGHPRELLEEAAFALLDYIEQDTDGFRILVRDSPVAQSTGTFASLISDIATQVEDILGMEFKQRGFDAKLAPLYAQALVGMVALTGQWWLDAQKPKKAEVVAHLVNLSWNGLSGLEPRPRLIGHRKN
;
A
#
# COMPACT_ATOMS: atom_id res chain seq x y z
N MET A 1 33.88 -2.83 6.43
CA MET A 1 32.45 -2.54 6.45
C MET A 1 32.19 -1.41 7.42
N THR A 2 31.61 -0.31 6.97
CA THR A 2 31.25 0.84 7.81
C THR A 2 29.99 0.54 8.62
N GLY A 3 29.71 1.32 9.68
CA GLY A 3 28.48 1.17 10.47
C GLY A 3 27.21 1.35 9.60
N LYS A 4 27.26 2.24 8.59
CA LYS A 4 26.15 2.43 7.62
C LYS A 4 25.93 1.18 6.76
N GLU A 5 26.99 0.61 6.20
CA GLU A 5 26.90 -0.62 5.39
C GLU A 5 26.39 -1.79 6.23
N ARG A 6 26.79 -1.89 7.48
CA ARG A 6 26.31 -2.90 8.42
C ARG A 6 24.82 -2.74 8.71
N ARG A 7 24.38 -1.51 8.91
CA ARG A 7 22.96 -1.21 9.13
C ARG A 7 22.10 -1.61 7.93
N GLU A 8 22.53 -1.30 6.70
CA GLU A 8 21.81 -1.72 5.49
C GLU A 8 21.77 -3.25 5.35
N GLN A 9 22.89 -3.93 5.57
CA GLN A 9 22.93 -5.40 5.54
C GLN A 9 21.93 -6.03 6.52
N LEU A 10 21.84 -5.49 7.75
CA LEU A 10 20.88 -5.98 8.74
C LEU A 10 19.43 -5.72 8.32
N LEU A 11 19.16 -4.60 7.66
CA LEU A 11 17.83 -4.31 7.11
C LEU A 11 17.44 -5.29 6.00
N ASP A 12 18.36 -5.59 5.07
CA ASP A 12 18.10 -6.53 3.98
C ASP A 12 17.85 -7.95 4.51
N VAL A 13 18.66 -8.40 5.46
CA VAL A 13 18.51 -9.71 6.11
C VAL A 13 17.21 -9.79 6.90
N GLY A 14 16.91 -8.75 7.70
CA GLY A 14 15.67 -8.66 8.48
C GLY A 14 14.44 -8.66 7.59
N ARG A 15 14.46 -7.87 6.52
CA ARG A 15 13.40 -7.80 5.52
C ARG A 15 13.08 -9.17 4.92
N ALA A 16 14.10 -9.90 4.45
CA ALA A 16 13.91 -11.22 3.88
C ALA A 16 13.31 -12.23 4.88
N LEU A 17 13.78 -12.22 6.13
CA LEU A 17 13.26 -13.09 7.18
C LEU A 17 11.82 -12.73 7.58
N PHE A 18 11.49 -11.45 7.70
CA PHE A 18 10.14 -11.00 8.02
C PHE A 18 9.15 -11.31 6.89
N ALA A 19 9.56 -11.18 5.64
CA ALA A 19 8.72 -11.56 4.50
C ALA A 19 8.43 -13.07 4.48
N GLU A 20 9.44 -13.91 4.74
CA GLU A 20 9.33 -15.37 4.74
C GLU A 20 8.49 -15.88 5.93
N ARG A 21 8.81 -15.44 7.15
CA ARG A 21 8.31 -16.04 8.40
C ARG A 21 7.39 -15.15 9.23
N GLY A 22 7.25 -13.88 8.86
CA GLY A 22 6.55 -12.87 9.64
C GLY A 22 7.35 -12.41 10.85
N PHE A 23 6.80 -11.45 11.58
CA PHE A 23 7.44 -10.87 12.78
C PHE A 23 7.62 -11.93 13.88
N GLU A 24 6.57 -12.67 14.22
CA GLU A 24 6.62 -13.65 15.32
C GLU A 24 7.53 -14.85 15.00
N GLY A 25 7.58 -15.28 13.74
CA GLY A 25 8.41 -16.40 13.30
C GLY A 25 9.90 -16.07 13.13
N THR A 26 10.33 -14.82 13.40
CA THR A 26 11.72 -14.36 13.24
C THR A 26 12.33 -14.04 14.60
N SER A 27 13.60 -14.43 14.84
CA SER A 27 14.35 -14.14 16.05
C SER A 27 15.58 -13.26 15.77
N VAL A 28 16.05 -12.53 16.82
CA VAL A 28 17.30 -11.76 16.75
C VAL A 28 18.49 -12.67 16.47
N GLU A 29 18.45 -13.91 16.97
CA GLU A 29 19.46 -14.94 16.77
C GLU A 29 19.61 -15.29 15.28
N GLU A 30 18.49 -15.52 14.60
CA GLU A 30 18.49 -15.85 13.16
C GLU A 30 18.95 -14.67 12.31
N ILE A 31 18.50 -13.45 12.65
CA ILE A 31 18.95 -12.22 11.97
C ILE A 31 20.46 -12.08 12.10
N ALA A 32 21.00 -12.18 13.33
CA ALA A 32 22.43 -12.06 13.60
C ALA A 32 23.23 -13.15 12.86
N HIS A 33 22.79 -14.40 12.95
CA HIS A 33 23.42 -15.54 12.27
C HIS A 33 23.46 -15.35 10.75
N LYS A 34 22.32 -14.99 10.14
CA LYS A 34 22.23 -14.81 8.69
C LYS A 34 23.02 -13.61 8.18
N ALA A 35 23.15 -12.57 9.01
CA ALA A 35 23.99 -11.39 8.74
C ALA A 35 25.48 -11.60 9.04
N GLY A 36 25.88 -12.73 9.65
CA GLY A 36 27.26 -13.00 10.06
C GLY A 36 27.77 -12.06 11.14
N VAL A 37 26.90 -11.68 12.10
CA VAL A 37 27.23 -10.78 13.22
C VAL A 37 26.81 -11.40 14.55
N SER A 38 27.25 -10.78 15.66
CA SER A 38 26.76 -11.12 17.00
C SER A 38 25.45 -10.42 17.32
N LYS A 39 24.60 -10.99 18.21
CA LYS A 39 23.37 -10.36 18.68
C LYS A 39 23.54 -8.91 19.18
N PRO A 40 24.58 -8.58 19.98
CA PRO A 40 24.80 -7.20 20.41
C PRO A 40 24.82 -6.19 19.25
N VAL A 41 25.33 -6.57 18.09
CA VAL A 41 25.37 -5.68 16.90
C VAL A 41 23.95 -5.35 16.42
N VAL A 42 23.02 -6.31 16.44
CA VAL A 42 21.60 -6.05 16.09
C VAL A 42 20.97 -5.08 17.09
N TYR A 43 21.22 -5.29 18.40
CA TYR A 43 20.73 -4.41 19.45
C TYR A 43 21.31 -2.99 19.35
N GLU A 44 22.60 -2.87 19.05
CA GLU A 44 23.28 -1.58 18.86
C GLU A 44 22.65 -0.75 17.72
N HIS A 45 22.33 -1.38 16.61
CA HIS A 45 21.78 -0.68 15.44
C HIS A 45 20.28 -0.41 15.50
N PHE A 46 19.51 -1.26 16.17
CA PHE A 46 18.04 -1.25 16.09
C PHE A 46 17.32 -1.39 17.43
N GLY A 47 18.03 -1.66 18.52
CA GLY A 47 17.41 -1.93 19.82
C GLY A 47 16.72 -3.31 19.92
N GLY A 48 16.83 -4.14 18.87
CA GLY A 48 16.24 -5.48 18.82
C GLY A 48 15.41 -5.75 17.57
N LYS A 49 14.63 -6.82 17.60
CA LYS A 49 13.77 -7.26 16.49
C LYS A 49 12.68 -6.23 16.17
N GLU A 50 12.07 -5.68 17.20
CA GLU A 50 11.00 -4.69 17.09
C GLU A 50 11.46 -3.43 16.37
N GLY A 51 12.60 -2.88 16.75
CA GLY A 51 13.16 -1.69 16.10
C GLY A 51 13.61 -1.96 14.67
N LEU A 52 14.18 -3.13 14.39
CA LEU A 52 14.51 -3.52 13.01
C LEU A 52 13.25 -3.65 12.15
N TYR A 53 12.22 -4.32 12.66
CA TYR A 53 10.94 -4.47 11.95
C TYR A 53 10.27 -3.12 11.67
N ALA A 54 10.25 -2.24 12.67
CA ALA A 54 9.68 -0.89 12.51
C ALA A 54 10.35 -0.11 11.38
N VAL A 55 11.68 -0.16 11.27
CA VAL A 55 12.43 0.51 10.21
C VAL A 55 12.15 -0.13 8.84
N VAL A 56 12.02 -1.46 8.78
CA VAL A 56 11.67 -2.18 7.54
C VAL A 56 10.27 -1.75 7.08
N VAL A 57 9.26 -1.82 7.95
CA VAL A 57 7.88 -1.40 7.62
C VAL A 57 7.84 0.05 7.15
N ASP A 58 8.49 0.98 7.86
CA ASP A 58 8.54 2.40 7.49
C ASP A 58 9.13 2.61 6.09
N ARG A 59 10.19 1.87 5.73
CA ARG A 59 10.78 1.91 4.38
C ARG A 59 9.83 1.43 3.30
N GLU A 60 9.19 0.28 3.53
CA GLU A 60 8.25 -0.29 2.56
C GLU A 60 7.02 0.61 2.38
N MET A 61 6.49 1.17 3.48
CA MET A 61 5.38 2.13 3.42
C MET A 61 5.75 3.36 2.59
N ARG A 62 6.91 3.95 2.82
CA ARG A 62 7.36 5.12 2.05
C ARG A 62 7.56 4.77 0.57
N CYS A 63 8.20 3.65 0.28
CA CYS A 63 8.43 3.22 -1.09
C CYS A 63 7.11 3.08 -1.86
N LEU A 64 6.13 2.37 -1.30
CA LEU A 64 4.84 2.19 -1.95
C LEU A 64 4.06 3.51 -2.03
N LEU A 65 4.06 4.32 -0.96
CA LEU A 65 3.40 5.63 -0.96
C LEU A 65 3.97 6.52 -2.06
N ASP A 66 5.29 6.65 -2.15
CA ASP A 66 5.98 7.48 -3.15
C ASP A 66 5.67 7.01 -4.59
N MET A 67 5.64 5.70 -4.83
CA MET A 67 5.30 5.14 -6.15
C MET A 67 3.86 5.49 -6.55
N VAL A 68 2.89 5.24 -5.67
CA VAL A 68 1.47 5.47 -5.97
C VAL A 68 1.16 6.96 -6.06
N THR A 69 1.68 7.77 -5.14
CA THR A 69 1.43 9.23 -5.15
C THR A 69 2.14 9.93 -6.31
N GLY A 70 3.32 9.44 -6.69
CA GLY A 70 4.02 9.90 -7.89
C GLY A 70 3.22 9.64 -9.18
N ALA A 71 2.49 8.54 -9.23
CA ALA A 71 1.60 8.20 -10.35
C ALA A 71 0.30 9.04 -10.39
N LEU A 72 -0.06 9.70 -9.28
CA LEU A 72 -1.25 10.57 -9.19
C LEU A 72 -0.97 12.04 -9.59
N THR A 73 0.07 12.29 -10.37
CA THR A 73 0.49 13.65 -10.74
C THR A 73 0.21 13.96 -12.22
N GLY A 74 -0.62 14.97 -12.47
CA GLY A 74 -0.92 15.45 -13.83
C GLY A 74 -1.79 14.47 -14.65
N GLY A 75 -2.19 14.88 -15.85
CA GLY A 75 -2.93 14.02 -16.77
C GLY A 75 -4.46 14.01 -16.61
N HIS A 76 -5.11 13.20 -17.43
CA HIS A 76 -6.56 13.02 -17.39
C HIS A 76 -6.96 12.08 -16.24
N PRO A 77 -8.09 12.31 -15.52
CA PRO A 77 -8.49 11.49 -14.38
C PRO A 77 -8.52 9.98 -14.63
N ARG A 78 -8.84 9.55 -15.84
CA ARG A 78 -8.78 8.12 -16.21
C ARG A 78 -7.35 7.59 -16.28
N GLU A 79 -6.42 8.38 -16.78
CA GLU A 79 -4.99 8.04 -16.83
C GLU A 79 -4.42 7.93 -15.41
N LEU A 80 -4.82 8.83 -14.50
CA LEU A 80 -4.42 8.75 -13.09
C LEU A 80 -4.88 7.46 -12.40
N LEU A 81 -6.11 6.99 -12.70
CA LEU A 81 -6.58 5.69 -12.21
C LEU A 81 -5.73 4.53 -12.74
N GLU A 82 -5.36 4.58 -14.01
CA GLU A 82 -4.54 3.55 -14.66
C GLU A 82 -3.13 3.53 -14.07
N GLU A 83 -2.46 4.68 -14.02
CA GLU A 83 -1.09 4.80 -13.51
C GLU A 83 -0.99 4.41 -12.02
N ALA A 84 -1.95 4.82 -11.19
CA ALA A 84 -1.97 4.46 -9.77
C ALA A 84 -2.18 2.95 -9.57
N ALA A 85 -3.07 2.33 -10.36
CA ALA A 85 -3.27 0.88 -10.31
C ALA A 85 -2.04 0.11 -10.80
N PHE A 86 -1.38 0.58 -11.86
CA PHE A 86 -0.10 0.03 -12.30
C PHE A 86 0.98 0.17 -11.23
N ALA A 87 1.12 1.35 -10.61
CA ALA A 87 2.13 1.58 -9.58
C ALA A 87 2.01 0.58 -8.42
N LEU A 88 0.79 0.31 -7.93
CA LEU A 88 0.57 -0.70 -6.90
C LEU A 88 0.94 -2.10 -7.38
N LEU A 89 0.45 -2.52 -8.55
CA LEU A 89 0.70 -3.88 -9.05
C LEU A 89 2.16 -4.08 -9.51
N ASP A 90 2.83 -3.03 -9.97
CA ASP A 90 4.26 -3.02 -10.24
C ASP A 90 5.07 -3.22 -8.96
N TYR A 91 4.70 -2.53 -7.88
CA TYR A 91 5.34 -2.74 -6.58
C TYR A 91 5.16 -4.18 -6.10
N ILE A 92 3.95 -4.73 -6.18
CA ILE A 92 3.67 -6.13 -5.79
C ILE A 92 4.52 -7.12 -6.60
N GLU A 93 4.69 -6.90 -7.89
CA GLU A 93 5.44 -7.78 -8.78
C GLU A 93 6.96 -7.67 -8.57
N GLN A 94 7.47 -6.43 -8.45
CA GLN A 94 8.90 -6.14 -8.31
C GLN A 94 9.39 -6.36 -6.88
N ASP A 95 8.54 -6.12 -5.89
CA ASP A 95 8.86 -6.17 -4.48
C ASP A 95 7.81 -6.94 -3.65
N THR A 96 7.59 -8.18 -4.03
CA THR A 96 6.63 -9.08 -3.37
C THR A 96 6.89 -9.21 -1.87
N ASP A 97 8.15 -9.26 -1.45
CA ASP A 97 8.52 -9.38 -0.03
C ASP A 97 8.16 -8.15 0.76
N GLY A 98 8.38 -6.95 0.21
CA GLY A 98 7.98 -5.70 0.82
C GLY A 98 6.46 -5.62 1.00
N PHE A 99 5.70 -5.97 -0.03
CA PHE A 99 4.25 -5.96 0.06
C PHE A 99 3.70 -6.99 1.05
N ARG A 100 4.29 -8.19 1.12
CA ARG A 100 3.93 -9.21 2.14
C ARG A 100 4.11 -8.70 3.57
N ILE A 101 5.19 -7.95 3.83
CA ILE A 101 5.43 -7.34 5.14
C ILE A 101 4.33 -6.31 5.46
N LEU A 102 3.95 -5.48 4.49
CA LEU A 102 2.94 -4.42 4.67
C LEU A 102 1.54 -4.96 4.96
N VAL A 103 1.14 -6.06 4.31
CA VAL A 103 -0.23 -6.61 4.46
C VAL A 103 -0.37 -7.59 5.63
N ARG A 104 0.75 -8.01 6.24
CA ARG A 104 0.71 -8.89 7.41
C ARG A 104 0.46 -8.09 8.70
N ASP A 105 -0.50 -8.55 9.47
CA ASP A 105 -0.71 -8.00 10.82
C ASP A 105 0.48 -8.31 11.72
N SER A 106 0.96 -7.31 12.46
CA SER A 106 1.94 -7.48 13.51
C SER A 106 1.66 -6.53 14.67
N PRO A 107 2.01 -6.90 15.92
CA PRO A 107 1.85 -6.03 17.08
C PRO A 107 2.63 -4.71 16.94
N VAL A 108 3.75 -4.72 16.24
CA VAL A 108 4.60 -3.54 16.03
C VAL A 108 3.99 -2.61 14.96
N ALA A 109 3.27 -3.14 13.99
CA ALA A 109 2.61 -2.35 12.95
C ALA A 109 1.59 -1.37 13.55
N GLN A 110 0.98 -1.69 14.69
CA GLN A 110 0.05 -0.79 15.37
C GLN A 110 0.71 0.50 15.88
N SER A 111 2.01 0.49 16.13
CA SER A 111 2.77 1.66 16.60
C SER A 111 3.52 2.40 15.49
N THR A 112 3.81 1.77 14.36
CA THR A 112 4.63 2.34 13.28
C THR A 112 3.85 2.72 12.03
N GLY A 113 2.59 2.38 11.96
CA GLY A 113 1.72 2.50 10.81
C GLY A 113 1.36 1.11 10.26
N THR A 114 0.18 1.04 9.69
CA THR A 114 -0.39 -0.19 9.13
C THR A 114 -0.64 -0.01 7.64
N PHE A 115 -0.89 -1.10 6.93
CA PHE A 115 -1.38 -1.02 5.55
C PHE A 115 -2.65 -0.16 5.46
N ALA A 116 -3.50 -0.17 6.49
CA ALA A 116 -4.68 0.69 6.56
C ALA A 116 -4.34 2.19 6.63
N SER A 117 -3.28 2.59 7.36
CA SER A 117 -2.84 3.99 7.38
C SER A 117 -2.28 4.43 6.02
N LEU A 118 -1.51 3.57 5.35
CA LEU A 118 -1.03 3.83 4.00
C LEU A 118 -2.19 4.03 3.01
N ILE A 119 -3.22 3.18 3.07
CA ILE A 119 -4.45 3.32 2.27
C ILE A 119 -5.13 4.66 2.55
N SER A 120 -5.19 5.09 3.82
CA SER A 120 -5.77 6.37 4.21
C SER A 120 -4.99 7.57 3.64
N ASP A 121 -3.65 7.51 3.66
CA ASP A 121 -2.81 8.58 3.12
C ASP A 121 -2.97 8.71 1.60
N ILE A 122 -3.02 7.59 0.88
CA ILE A 122 -3.31 7.57 -0.56
C ILE A 122 -4.72 8.10 -0.84
N ALA A 123 -5.72 7.70 -0.05
CA ALA A 123 -7.10 8.14 -0.22
C ALA A 123 -7.24 9.66 -0.04
N THR A 124 -6.46 10.28 0.85
CA THR A 124 -6.45 11.74 1.03
C THR A 124 -6.02 12.47 -0.26
N GLN A 125 -5.01 11.96 -0.98
CA GLN A 125 -4.61 12.56 -2.25
C GLN A 125 -5.65 12.35 -3.36
N VAL A 126 -6.27 11.17 -3.41
CA VAL A 126 -7.36 10.88 -4.35
C VAL A 126 -8.59 11.76 -4.06
N GLU A 127 -8.86 12.06 -2.78
CA GLU A 127 -9.92 12.96 -2.37
C GLU A 127 -9.73 14.37 -2.94
N ASP A 128 -8.53 14.91 -2.89
CA ASP A 128 -8.24 16.25 -3.44
C ASP A 128 -8.50 16.29 -4.96
N ILE A 129 -8.09 15.26 -5.69
CA ILE A 129 -8.34 15.14 -7.13
C ILE A 129 -9.84 15.06 -7.40
N LEU A 130 -10.55 14.16 -6.71
CA LEU A 130 -12.00 13.99 -6.88
C LEU A 130 -12.79 15.22 -6.47
N GLY A 131 -12.36 15.93 -5.43
CA GLY A 131 -12.99 17.16 -4.97
C GLY A 131 -12.97 18.27 -6.03
N MET A 132 -11.88 18.38 -6.78
CA MET A 132 -11.77 19.31 -7.91
C MET A 132 -12.68 18.88 -9.07
N GLU A 133 -12.64 17.60 -9.46
CA GLU A 133 -13.47 17.05 -10.53
C GLU A 133 -14.97 17.16 -10.22
N PHE A 134 -15.37 16.87 -8.99
CA PHE A 134 -16.76 16.96 -8.55
C PHE A 134 -17.28 18.40 -8.64
N LYS A 135 -16.49 19.39 -8.20
CA LYS A 135 -16.84 20.81 -8.36
C LYS A 135 -17.06 21.20 -9.82
N GLN A 136 -16.16 20.77 -10.72
CA GLN A 136 -16.26 21.08 -12.16
C GLN A 136 -17.50 20.45 -12.80
N ARG A 137 -17.90 19.25 -12.35
CA ARG A 137 -19.04 18.51 -12.88
C ARG A 137 -20.35 18.78 -12.14
N GLY A 138 -20.37 19.68 -11.16
CA GLY A 138 -21.58 20.03 -10.40
C GLY A 138 -22.02 18.99 -9.37
N PHE A 139 -21.13 18.09 -8.94
CA PHE A 139 -21.36 17.17 -7.85
C PHE A 139 -20.99 17.78 -6.48
N ASP A 140 -21.55 17.26 -5.40
CA ASP A 140 -21.18 17.67 -4.06
C ASP A 140 -19.76 17.19 -3.72
N ALA A 141 -18.82 18.14 -3.62
CA ALA A 141 -17.43 17.83 -3.29
C ALA A 141 -17.26 17.19 -1.89
N LYS A 142 -18.24 17.32 -0.98
CA LYS A 142 -18.22 16.63 0.32
C LYS A 142 -18.31 15.12 0.21
N LEU A 143 -18.68 14.58 -0.95
CA LEU A 143 -18.70 13.16 -1.22
C LEU A 143 -17.36 12.62 -1.74
N ALA A 144 -16.38 13.47 -2.04
CA ALA A 144 -15.07 13.06 -2.51
C ALA A 144 -14.37 12.05 -1.57
N PRO A 145 -14.38 12.21 -0.23
CA PRO A 145 -13.81 11.23 0.70
C PRO A 145 -14.41 9.84 0.54
N LEU A 146 -15.73 9.74 0.39
CA LEU A 146 -16.43 8.45 0.21
C LEU A 146 -15.94 7.72 -1.05
N TYR A 147 -15.89 8.44 -2.17
CA TYR A 147 -15.45 7.86 -3.44
C TYR A 147 -13.96 7.55 -3.47
N ALA A 148 -13.12 8.38 -2.83
CA ALA A 148 -11.70 8.13 -2.67
C ALA A 148 -11.45 6.83 -1.89
N GLN A 149 -12.10 6.64 -0.75
CA GLN A 149 -12.00 5.40 0.03
C GLN A 149 -12.47 4.17 -0.77
N ALA A 150 -13.57 4.28 -1.51
CA ALA A 150 -14.07 3.19 -2.33
C ALA A 150 -13.08 2.79 -3.43
N LEU A 151 -12.53 3.78 -4.16
CA LEU A 151 -11.57 3.54 -5.24
C LEU A 151 -10.26 2.94 -4.74
N VAL A 152 -9.66 3.56 -3.73
CA VAL A 152 -8.38 3.11 -3.17
C VAL A 152 -8.53 1.74 -2.52
N GLY A 153 -9.61 1.51 -1.76
CA GLY A 153 -9.91 0.21 -1.16
C GLY A 153 -10.10 -0.89 -2.20
N MET A 154 -10.80 -0.62 -3.30
CA MET A 154 -10.99 -1.57 -4.39
C MET A 154 -9.64 -1.98 -5.01
N VAL A 155 -8.78 -1.03 -5.34
CA VAL A 155 -7.47 -1.30 -5.94
C VAL A 155 -6.57 -2.04 -4.95
N ALA A 156 -6.52 -1.60 -3.69
CA ALA A 156 -5.69 -2.17 -2.65
C ALA A 156 -6.06 -3.62 -2.33
N LEU A 157 -7.36 -3.91 -2.14
CA LEU A 157 -7.84 -5.28 -1.87
C LEU A 157 -7.67 -6.19 -3.08
N THR A 158 -7.82 -5.68 -4.29
CA THR A 158 -7.52 -6.44 -5.50
C THR A 158 -6.03 -6.74 -5.60
N GLY A 159 -5.15 -5.80 -5.24
CA GLY A 159 -3.71 -6.02 -5.15
C GLY A 159 -3.33 -7.11 -4.13
N GLN A 160 -3.94 -7.09 -2.94
CA GLN A 160 -3.74 -8.16 -1.94
C GLN A 160 -4.14 -9.54 -2.47
N TRP A 161 -5.29 -9.63 -3.12
CA TRP A 161 -5.72 -10.89 -3.73
C TRP A 161 -4.78 -11.33 -4.86
N TRP A 162 -4.34 -10.38 -5.69
CA TRP A 162 -3.46 -10.66 -6.82
C TRP A 162 -2.04 -11.07 -6.40
N LEU A 163 -1.58 -10.67 -5.21
CA LEU A 163 -0.31 -11.11 -4.63
C LEU A 163 -0.12 -12.64 -4.70
N ASP A 164 -1.17 -13.38 -4.40
CA ASP A 164 -1.13 -14.84 -4.38
C ASP A 164 -1.64 -15.45 -5.71
N ALA A 165 -2.64 -14.85 -6.31
CA ALA A 165 -3.28 -15.38 -7.52
C ALA A 165 -2.37 -15.25 -8.76
N GLN A 166 -1.68 -14.12 -8.93
CA GLN A 166 -0.79 -13.78 -10.07
C GLN A 166 -1.46 -13.95 -11.46
N LYS A 167 -2.77 -14.07 -11.47
CA LYS A 167 -3.64 -14.19 -12.66
C LYS A 167 -4.96 -13.47 -12.39
N PRO A 168 -5.53 -12.79 -13.41
CA PRO A 168 -5.00 -12.52 -14.77
C PRO A 168 -3.64 -11.79 -14.73
N LYS A 169 -3.06 -11.51 -15.90
CA LYS A 169 -1.83 -10.72 -16.00
C LYS A 169 -2.09 -9.29 -15.50
N LYS A 170 -1.06 -8.65 -14.96
CA LYS A 170 -1.11 -7.28 -14.40
C LYS A 170 -1.89 -6.29 -15.27
N ALA A 171 -1.55 -6.15 -16.54
CA ALA A 171 -2.21 -5.22 -17.45
C ALA A 171 -3.72 -5.51 -17.62
N GLU A 172 -4.12 -6.78 -17.58
CA GLU A 172 -5.52 -7.17 -17.65
C GLU A 172 -6.27 -6.80 -16.35
N VAL A 173 -5.65 -7.03 -15.19
CA VAL A 173 -6.22 -6.60 -13.90
C VAL A 173 -6.41 -5.09 -13.87
N VAL A 174 -5.39 -4.32 -14.25
CA VAL A 174 -5.48 -2.84 -14.32
C VAL A 174 -6.59 -2.41 -15.28
N ALA A 175 -6.66 -2.99 -16.49
CA ALA A 175 -7.69 -2.64 -17.46
C ALA A 175 -9.12 -2.85 -16.91
N HIS A 176 -9.35 -3.96 -16.20
CA HIS A 176 -10.65 -4.24 -15.57
C HIS A 176 -10.95 -3.31 -14.39
N LEU A 177 -9.99 -3.00 -13.54
CA LEU A 177 -10.14 -2.04 -12.45
C LEU A 177 -10.49 -0.64 -12.98
N VAL A 178 -9.75 -0.18 -13.98
CA VAL A 178 -10.00 1.13 -14.62
C VAL A 178 -11.36 1.15 -15.31
N ASN A 179 -11.71 0.08 -16.02
CA ASN A 179 -13.02 -0.01 -16.68
C ASN A 179 -14.18 0.08 -15.67
N LEU A 180 -14.08 -0.63 -14.56
CA LEU A 180 -15.08 -0.59 -13.49
C LEU A 180 -15.17 0.79 -12.84
N SER A 181 -14.03 1.35 -12.44
CA SER A 181 -13.94 2.66 -11.77
C SER A 181 -14.42 3.78 -12.67
N TRP A 182 -13.91 3.85 -13.89
CA TRP A 182 -14.20 4.93 -14.82
C TRP A 182 -15.67 4.94 -15.27
N ASN A 183 -16.24 3.79 -15.60
CA ASN A 183 -17.63 3.72 -16.00
C ASN A 183 -18.56 4.03 -14.81
N GLY A 184 -18.20 3.60 -13.59
CA GLY A 184 -18.93 3.99 -12.40
C GLY A 184 -18.89 5.49 -12.16
N LEU A 185 -17.71 6.11 -12.17
CA LEU A 185 -17.53 7.55 -11.97
C LEU A 185 -18.17 8.40 -13.08
N SER A 186 -18.13 7.93 -14.32
CA SER A 186 -18.72 8.64 -15.47
C SER A 186 -20.25 8.65 -15.41
N GLY A 187 -20.85 7.61 -14.84
CA GLY A 187 -22.29 7.43 -14.70
C GLY A 187 -22.86 7.81 -13.33
N LEU A 188 -22.12 8.54 -12.49
CA LEU A 188 -22.59 8.93 -11.17
C LEU A 188 -23.88 9.77 -11.25
N GLU A 189 -24.87 9.39 -10.42
CA GLU A 189 -26.06 10.18 -10.20
C GLU A 189 -25.80 11.24 -9.10
N PRO A 190 -26.15 12.52 -9.30
CA PRO A 190 -25.97 13.55 -8.27
C PRO A 190 -26.73 13.26 -6.96
N ARG A 191 -27.81 12.49 -7.06
CA ARG A 191 -28.67 12.11 -5.93
C ARG A 191 -29.11 10.65 -6.09
N PRO A 192 -28.21 9.68 -5.83
CA PRO A 192 -28.54 8.27 -5.99
C PRO A 192 -29.62 7.83 -5.02
N ARG A 193 -30.52 6.95 -5.47
CA ARG A 193 -31.65 6.43 -4.68
C ARG A 193 -31.53 4.92 -4.53
N LEU A 194 -31.89 4.42 -3.35
CA LEU A 194 -32.02 2.99 -3.11
C LEU A 194 -33.30 2.46 -3.75
N ILE A 195 -33.20 1.41 -4.57
CA ILE A 195 -34.34 0.83 -5.29
C ILE A 195 -35.22 -0.02 -4.34
N GLY A 196 -34.68 -0.55 -3.28
CA GLY A 196 -35.38 -1.52 -2.38
C GLY A 196 -35.78 -0.99 -1.00
N HIS A 197 -35.47 0.26 -0.65
CA HIS A 197 -35.83 0.82 0.65
C HIS A 197 -37.23 1.41 0.62
N ARG A 198 -38.23 0.66 1.12
CA ARG A 198 -39.51 1.25 1.52
C ARG A 198 -39.23 2.23 2.67
N LYS A 199 -39.67 3.47 2.52
CA LYS A 199 -39.74 4.40 3.67
C LYS A 199 -40.68 3.77 4.69
N ASN A 200 -40.17 3.37 5.84
CA ASN A 200 -40.98 3.23 7.05
C ASN A 200 -41.31 4.64 7.56
#